data_f0c6c692eacb32b9f9af06a5212f80cb
#
_entry.id   f0c6c692eacb32b9f9af06a5212f80cb
#
_cell.length_a   1.000
_cell.length_b   1.000
_cell.length_c   1.000
_cell.angle_alpha   90.00
_cell.angle_beta   90.00
_cell.angle_gamma   90.00
#
_symmetry.space_group_name_H-M   'P 1'
#
loop_
_entity.id
_entity.type
_entity.pdbx_description
1 polymer ?
#
loop_
_entity_poly.entity_id
_entity_poly.type
_entity_poly.pdbx_seq_one_letter_code
_entity_poly.pdbx_strand_id
1 'polypeptide(L)'
;MVRKAPPDDYIVETLLPDLVGHDRSPSSFILFVKLWNDAGGAGRHIQVSLSTLAVETGLSKSSVQAALRHLRRRGYVSARRSSPTAVPVYTINAPWRR
;
A
#
# COMPACT_ATOMS: atom_id res chain seq x y z
N MET A 1 12.37 16.41 0.78
CA MET A 1 11.76 15.95 -0.48
C MET A 1 11.54 14.46 -0.44
N VAL A 2 10.30 14.02 -0.66
CA VAL A 2 9.99 12.59 -0.67
C VAL A 2 10.58 11.94 -1.91
N ARG A 3 11.34 10.87 -1.72
CA ARG A 3 11.95 10.16 -2.84
C ARG A 3 10.96 9.14 -3.37
N LYS A 4 10.52 9.35 -4.60
CA LYS A 4 9.60 8.43 -5.28
C LYS A 4 10.39 7.31 -5.94
N ALA A 5 9.74 6.14 -6.02
CA ALA A 5 10.34 4.96 -6.64
C ALA A 5 9.36 4.35 -7.65
N PRO A 6 9.84 3.98 -8.84
CA PRO A 6 9.00 3.25 -9.78
C PRO A 6 8.70 1.84 -9.25
N PRO A 7 7.58 1.24 -9.66
CA PRO A 7 7.29 -0.15 -9.25
C PRO A 7 8.28 -1.11 -9.89
N ASP A 8 8.60 -2.19 -9.14
CA ASP A 8 9.36 -3.31 -9.69
C ASP A 8 8.57 -3.99 -10.81
N ASP A 9 9.29 -4.66 -11.70
CA ASP A 9 8.65 -5.50 -12.72
C ASP A 9 7.72 -6.54 -12.07
N TYR A 10 8.12 -7.13 -10.94
CA TYR A 10 7.29 -8.07 -10.20
C TYR A 10 5.92 -7.49 -9.86
N ILE A 11 5.87 -6.21 -9.49
CA ILE A 11 4.60 -5.55 -9.13
C ILE A 11 3.66 -5.52 -10.33
N VAL A 12 4.16 -5.21 -11.50
CA VAL A 12 3.33 -5.11 -12.71
C VAL A 12 3.06 -6.49 -13.32
N GLU A 13 4.03 -7.37 -13.32
CA GLU A 13 3.91 -8.65 -14.01
C GLU A 13 3.25 -9.73 -13.17
N THR A 14 3.41 -9.67 -11.84
CA THR A 14 2.91 -10.72 -10.93
C THR A 14 1.85 -10.21 -9.96
N LEU A 15 2.13 -9.13 -9.24
CA LEU A 15 1.16 -8.63 -8.25
C LEU A 15 -0.11 -8.10 -8.89
N LEU A 16 -0.01 -7.46 -10.06
CA LEU A 16 -1.18 -6.93 -10.73
C LEU A 16 -2.21 -8.01 -11.03
N PRO A 17 -1.86 -9.08 -11.79
CA PRO A 17 -2.86 -10.14 -12.00
C PRO A 17 -3.24 -10.89 -10.73
N ASP A 18 -2.34 -11.01 -9.74
CA ASP A 18 -2.63 -11.71 -8.49
C ASP A 18 -3.64 -10.94 -7.64
N LEU A 19 -3.39 -9.65 -7.38
CA LEU A 19 -4.29 -8.85 -6.56
C LEU A 19 -5.59 -8.49 -7.28
N VAL A 20 -5.54 -8.17 -8.56
CA VAL A 20 -6.72 -7.76 -9.31
C VAL A 20 -7.54 -8.97 -9.76
N GLY A 21 -6.88 -9.97 -10.34
CA GLY A 21 -7.56 -11.13 -10.91
C GLY A 21 -7.85 -12.22 -9.89
N HIS A 22 -6.82 -12.74 -9.23
CA HIS A 22 -6.96 -13.84 -8.27
C HIS A 22 -7.68 -13.39 -7.00
N ASP A 23 -7.19 -12.33 -6.36
CA ASP A 23 -7.77 -11.82 -5.11
C ASP A 23 -9.01 -10.97 -5.35
N ARG A 24 -9.26 -10.57 -6.59
CA ARG A 24 -10.36 -9.70 -6.97
C ARG A 24 -10.41 -8.42 -6.15
N SER A 25 -9.22 -7.82 -5.94
CA SER A 25 -9.08 -6.61 -5.15
C SER A 25 -8.27 -5.54 -5.90
N PRO A 26 -8.87 -4.93 -6.94
CA PRO A 26 -8.19 -3.85 -7.66
C PRO A 26 -7.76 -2.71 -6.76
N SER A 27 -8.57 -2.39 -5.75
CA SER A 27 -8.25 -1.33 -4.77
C SER A 27 -6.95 -1.61 -4.04
N SER A 28 -6.68 -2.88 -3.71
CA SER A 28 -5.43 -3.27 -3.04
C SER A 28 -4.23 -3.01 -3.93
N PHE A 29 -4.33 -3.31 -5.22
CA PHE A 29 -3.24 -3.04 -6.15
C PHE A 29 -3.00 -1.53 -6.29
N ILE A 30 -4.06 -0.75 -6.48
CA ILE A 30 -3.98 0.70 -6.59
C ILE A 30 -3.30 1.29 -5.36
N LEU A 31 -3.75 0.87 -4.17
CA LEU A 31 -3.22 1.37 -2.92
C LEU A 31 -1.76 0.96 -2.73
N PHE A 32 -1.40 -0.27 -3.08
CA PHE A 32 -0.02 -0.75 -2.95
C PHE A 32 0.93 0.08 -3.81
N VAL A 33 0.57 0.34 -5.06
CA VAL A 33 1.39 1.14 -5.98
C VAL A 33 1.55 2.57 -5.45
N LYS A 34 0.46 3.14 -4.92
CA LYS A 34 0.50 4.49 -4.34
C LYS A 34 1.44 4.55 -3.14
N LEU A 35 1.32 3.60 -2.22
CA LEU A 35 2.17 3.55 -1.04
C LEU A 35 3.64 3.30 -1.42
N TRP A 36 3.88 2.39 -2.34
CA TRP A 36 5.23 2.13 -2.86
C TRP A 36 5.88 3.40 -3.38
N ASN A 37 5.17 4.10 -4.26
CA ASN A 37 5.67 5.32 -4.87
C ASN A 37 5.97 6.39 -3.81
N ASP A 38 5.02 6.62 -2.89
CA ASP A 38 5.12 7.73 -1.95
C ASP A 38 6.09 7.45 -0.80
N ALA A 39 6.24 6.19 -0.41
CA ALA A 39 7.21 5.81 0.62
C ALA A 39 8.65 5.76 0.09
N GLY A 40 8.81 5.53 -1.20
CA GLY A 40 10.13 5.42 -1.81
C GLY A 40 10.62 3.99 -2.01
N GLY A 41 9.69 3.02 -2.06
CA GLY A 41 9.99 1.64 -2.38
C GLY A 41 10.03 0.69 -1.18
N ALA A 42 10.59 -0.49 -1.42
CA ALA A 42 10.63 -1.58 -0.43
C ALA A 42 11.40 -1.19 0.83
N GLY A 43 10.90 -1.62 1.98
CA GLY A 43 11.53 -1.37 3.27
C GLY A 43 11.37 0.05 3.78
N ARG A 44 10.76 0.91 3.01
CA ARG A 44 10.54 2.31 3.39
C ARG A 44 9.19 2.45 4.06
N HIS A 45 9.00 3.56 4.75
CA HIS A 45 7.75 3.81 5.46
C HIS A 45 7.21 5.20 5.18
N ILE A 46 5.91 5.36 5.42
CA ILE A 46 5.22 6.63 5.20
C ILE A 46 4.14 6.79 6.27
N GLN A 47 4.05 8.00 6.81
CA GLN A 47 2.98 8.36 7.74
C GLN A 47 1.90 9.11 6.96
N VAL A 48 0.71 8.52 6.88
CA VAL A 48 -0.37 9.08 6.07
C VAL A 48 -1.73 8.64 6.61
N SER A 49 -2.70 9.56 6.59
CA SER A 49 -4.06 9.27 7.05
C SER A 49 -4.89 8.57 5.99
N LEU A 50 -5.95 7.89 6.43
CA LEU A 50 -6.92 7.27 5.52
C LEU A 50 -7.57 8.32 4.61
N SER A 51 -7.88 9.50 5.16
CA SER A 51 -8.48 10.58 4.38
C SER A 51 -7.58 11.02 3.24
N THR A 52 -6.29 11.18 3.51
CA THR A 52 -5.33 11.57 2.48
C THR A 52 -5.22 10.49 1.41
N LEU A 53 -5.12 9.22 1.83
CA LEU A 53 -5.06 8.11 0.86
C LEU A 53 -6.31 8.06 -0.01
N ALA A 54 -7.49 8.26 0.57
CA ALA A 54 -8.74 8.28 -0.19
C ALA A 54 -8.74 9.38 -1.25
N VAL A 55 -8.36 10.59 -0.85
CA VAL A 55 -8.30 11.73 -1.78
C VAL A 55 -7.30 11.47 -2.90
N GLU A 56 -6.10 11.02 -2.56
CA GLU A 56 -5.02 10.89 -3.53
C GLU A 56 -5.14 9.68 -4.45
N THR A 57 -5.87 8.65 -4.04
CA THR A 57 -6.12 7.48 -4.90
C THR A 57 -7.43 7.58 -5.66
N GLY A 58 -8.35 8.42 -5.21
CA GLY A 58 -9.71 8.45 -5.74
C GLY A 58 -10.62 7.35 -5.21
N LEU A 59 -10.14 6.56 -4.24
CA LEU A 59 -10.92 5.50 -3.61
C LEU A 59 -11.74 6.07 -2.46
N SER A 60 -12.84 5.40 -2.09
CA SER A 60 -13.56 5.74 -0.87
C SER A 60 -12.74 5.34 0.36
N LYS A 61 -13.04 5.94 1.52
CA LYS A 61 -12.37 5.57 2.77
C LYS A 61 -12.58 4.09 3.10
N SER A 62 -13.79 3.57 2.87
CA SER A 62 -14.06 2.16 3.14
C SER A 62 -13.26 1.25 2.21
N SER A 63 -13.08 1.62 0.95
CA SER A 63 -12.24 0.87 0.02
C SER A 63 -10.77 0.91 0.44
N VAL A 64 -10.28 2.06 0.91
CA VAL A 64 -8.92 2.17 1.43
C VAL A 64 -8.73 1.28 2.65
N GLN A 65 -9.68 1.30 3.59
CA GLN A 65 -9.61 0.45 4.78
C GLN A 65 -9.59 -1.03 4.43
N ALA A 66 -10.47 -1.45 3.52
CA ALA A 66 -10.52 -2.84 3.08
C ALA A 66 -9.23 -3.26 2.36
N ALA A 67 -8.71 -2.37 1.51
CA ALA A 67 -7.46 -2.62 0.80
C ALA A 67 -6.28 -2.76 1.76
N LEU A 68 -6.20 -1.89 2.77
CA LEU A 68 -5.13 -1.96 3.77
C LEU A 68 -5.20 -3.27 4.57
N ARG A 69 -6.40 -3.70 4.98
CA ARG A 69 -6.56 -4.98 5.66
C ARG A 69 -6.08 -6.13 4.79
N HIS A 70 -6.44 -6.09 3.52
CA HIS A 70 -6.04 -7.14 2.57
C HIS A 70 -4.52 -7.19 2.38
N LEU A 71 -3.90 -6.02 2.14
CA LEU A 71 -2.46 -5.92 1.96
C LEU A 71 -1.69 -6.38 3.22
N ARG A 72 -2.21 -6.05 4.41
CA ARG A 72 -1.60 -6.49 5.67
C ARG A 72 -1.68 -8.00 5.84
N ARG A 73 -2.82 -8.61 5.52
CA ARG A 73 -2.97 -10.07 5.58
C ARG A 73 -2.02 -10.77 4.62
N ARG A 74 -1.79 -10.18 3.44
CA ARG A 74 -0.88 -10.74 2.45
C ARG A 74 0.59 -10.43 2.76
N GLY A 75 0.86 -9.64 3.79
CA GLY A 75 2.23 -9.32 4.18
C GLY A 75 2.92 -8.26 3.34
N TYR A 76 2.17 -7.55 2.49
CA TYR A 76 2.75 -6.52 1.62
C TYR A 76 2.89 -5.17 2.31
N VAL A 77 2.15 -4.95 3.37
CA VAL A 77 2.17 -3.71 4.14
C VAL A 77 2.08 -4.05 5.63
N SER A 78 2.88 -3.38 6.43
CA SER A 78 2.75 -3.39 7.89
C SER A 78 2.29 -2.02 8.35
N ALA A 79 1.59 -1.97 9.47
CA ALA A 79 1.09 -0.70 10.00
C ALA A 79 1.33 -0.63 11.49
N ARG A 80 1.66 0.57 11.97
CA ARG A 80 1.72 0.83 13.41
C ARG A 80 1.30 2.27 13.66
N ARG A 81 0.86 2.52 14.89
CA ARG A 81 0.56 3.88 15.34
C ARG A 81 0.94 4.00 16.79
N SER A 82 1.31 5.22 17.22
CA SER A 82 1.73 5.48 18.60
C SER A 82 0.56 5.56 19.56
N SER A 83 -0.65 5.80 19.07
CA SER A 83 -1.88 5.82 19.86
C SER A 83 -3.07 5.55 18.95
N PRO A 84 -4.27 5.24 19.53
CA PRO A 84 -5.45 4.98 18.71
C PRO A 84 -5.86 6.15 17.80
N THR A 85 -5.52 7.38 18.18
CA THR A 85 -5.86 8.58 17.41
C THR A 85 -4.71 9.09 16.54
N ALA A 86 -3.53 8.50 16.66
CA ALA A 86 -2.37 8.93 15.89
C ALA A 86 -2.50 8.54 14.42
N VAL A 87 -1.89 9.32 13.54
CA VAL A 87 -1.79 8.98 12.13
C VAL A 87 -0.90 7.74 11.99
N PRO A 88 -1.37 6.68 11.34
CA PRO A 88 -0.59 5.45 11.24
C PRO A 88 0.63 5.62 10.33
N VAL A 89 1.65 4.81 10.63
CA VAL A 89 2.85 4.69 9.80
C VAL A 89 2.78 3.33 9.11
N TYR A 90 2.89 3.33 7.79
CA TYR A 90 2.87 2.12 6.98
C TYR A 90 4.27 1.82 6.47
N THR A 91 4.70 0.58 6.61
CA THR A 91 5.96 0.09 6.05
C THR A 91 5.65 -0.78 4.84
N ILE A 92 6.35 -0.52 3.75
CA ILE A 92 6.11 -1.19 2.48
C ILE A 92 7.06 -2.39 2.40
N ASN A 93 6.50 -3.57 2.25
CA ASN A 93 7.24 -4.82 2.19
C ASN A 93 7.33 -5.34 0.78
N ALA A 94 8.45 -5.96 0.46
CA ALA A 94 8.64 -6.63 -0.82
C ALA A 94 9.11 -8.06 -0.54
N PRO A 95 8.20 -8.96 -0.10
CA PRO A 95 8.59 -10.31 0.32
C PRO A 95 9.20 -11.15 -0.81
N TRP A 96 9.02 -10.74 -2.07
CA TRP A 96 9.67 -11.40 -3.21
C TRP A 96 11.14 -11.00 -3.36
N ARG A 97 11.60 -9.96 -2.68
CA ARG A 97 13.00 -9.55 -2.68
C ARG A 97 13.76 -10.26 -1.58
N ARG A 98 15.02 -10.53 -1.82
CA ARG A 98 15.92 -11.13 -0.83
C ARG A 98 17.11 -10.24 -0.54
#